data_9d9d46f3790797b7ca67db6c44ade4ef
#
_entry.id   9d9d46f3790797b7ca67db6c44ade4ef
#
_cell.length_a   1.000
_cell.length_b   1.000
_cell.length_c   1.000
_cell.angle_alpha   90.00
_cell.angle_beta   90.00
_cell.angle_gamma   90.00
#
_symmetry.space_group_name_H-M   'P 1'
#
loop_
_entity.id
_entity.type
_entity.pdbx_description
1 polymer ?
#
loop_
_entity_poly.entity_id
_entity_poly.type
_entity_poly.pdbx_seq_one_letter_code
_entity_poly.pdbx_strand_id
1 'polypeptide(L)'
;MENREEKNNENNNIKVLGWVAFFGGLSQDMIVPILPTFYTQILGLSKEMVGLIEGSVTTVVSIMRIISGIISDKIGKRKSIVFIGYLFSAVGRVLLPLTNGAAMAFGLRLIDGIGKGTKDAPRDALIAKSSKMKSMGFSFGFQRMLDTLGSFLGPLITAGLMILFANYMDSIRYRLIFLIAGLVAFITIILIGLFVVEQKGERVSSSFKLDLSVFKGKFLTFFVVMLVFTLGNSSDAFLILRARSVGVKESTIPIIIAMFNLSYALLSVPSGVLSDRIGRVNVIRLGWIIYAVTYLGFALAKLPWHIWALYLIYGVYYSTTEGVAKSLVAHIVDESNRGTAFGLYNASMGLLAIPASFIAGYLWDNVSPAAPFYFGAICSLVAVILITLFRIEEN
;
A
#
# COMPACT_ATOMS: atom_id res chain seq x y z
N MET A 1 -19.68 16.89 34.01
CA MET A 1 -18.71 15.77 34.08
C MET A 1 -18.66 15.02 32.74
N GLU A 2 -19.78 14.66 32.18
CA GLU A 2 -19.93 13.94 30.89
C GLU A 2 -19.13 14.56 29.72
N ASN A 3 -19.17 15.85 29.53
CA ASN A 3 -18.44 16.59 28.49
C ASN A 3 -16.89 16.57 28.65
N ARG A 4 -16.35 16.33 29.84
CA ARG A 4 -14.90 16.18 30.07
C ARG A 4 -14.43 14.76 29.80
N GLU A 5 -15.22 13.77 30.12
CA GLU A 5 -14.91 12.36 29.85
C GLU A 5 -14.97 12.05 28.36
N GLU A 6 -15.98 12.54 27.63
CA GLU A 6 -16.06 12.43 26.17
C GLU A 6 -14.82 13.07 25.50
N LYS A 7 -14.44 14.27 25.92
CA LYS A 7 -13.30 14.99 25.35
C LYS A 7 -11.96 14.29 25.64
N ASN A 8 -11.83 13.63 26.80
CA ASN A 8 -10.66 12.82 27.11
C ASN A 8 -10.62 11.55 26.26
N ASN A 9 -11.77 10.90 26.05
CA ASN A 9 -11.90 9.71 25.24
C ASN A 9 -11.60 9.99 23.75
N GLU A 10 -12.04 11.12 23.19
CA GLU A 10 -11.72 11.56 21.84
C GLU A 10 -10.21 11.72 21.63
N ASN A 11 -9.54 12.49 22.48
CA ASN A 11 -8.10 12.69 22.40
C ASN A 11 -7.31 11.40 22.61
N ASN A 12 -7.80 10.51 23.45
CA ASN A 12 -7.18 9.21 23.69
C ASN A 12 -7.30 8.31 22.45
N ASN A 13 -8.46 8.25 21.80
CA ASN A 13 -8.64 7.47 20.57
C ASN A 13 -7.64 7.87 19.49
N ILE A 14 -7.42 9.17 19.25
CA ILE A 14 -6.49 9.67 18.23
C ILE A 14 -5.06 9.17 18.52
N LYS A 15 -4.62 9.31 19.78
CA LYS A 15 -3.29 8.85 20.20
C LYS A 15 -3.13 7.34 20.05
N VAL A 16 -4.11 6.58 20.55
CA VAL A 16 -4.07 5.11 20.49
C VAL A 16 -4.10 4.62 19.05
N LEU A 17 -4.98 5.18 18.18
CA LEU A 17 -5.05 4.82 16.77
C LEU A 17 -3.78 5.19 16.00
N GLY A 18 -3.08 6.25 16.41
CA GLY A 18 -1.75 6.58 15.90
C GLY A 18 -0.74 5.47 16.24
N TRP A 19 -0.66 5.02 17.49
CA TRP A 19 0.22 3.92 17.89
C TRP A 19 -0.18 2.59 17.26
N VAL A 20 -1.47 2.34 17.09
CA VAL A 20 -1.98 1.17 16.33
C VAL A 20 -1.48 1.20 14.88
N ALA A 21 -1.48 2.38 14.24
CA ALA A 21 -0.92 2.54 12.90
C ALA A 21 0.59 2.27 12.88
N PHE A 22 1.33 2.80 13.86
CA PHE A 22 2.77 2.56 14.02
C PHE A 22 3.10 1.06 14.08
N PHE A 23 2.51 0.32 15.03
CA PHE A 23 2.79 -1.11 15.17
C PHE A 23 2.25 -1.93 13.99
N GLY A 24 1.15 -1.50 13.38
CA GLY A 24 0.60 -2.12 12.18
C GLY A 24 1.53 -1.98 10.98
N GLY A 25 2.05 -0.77 10.71
CA GLY A 25 3.05 -0.48 9.68
C GLY A 25 4.38 -1.18 9.97
N LEU A 26 4.88 -1.07 11.21
CA LEU A 26 6.09 -1.74 11.67
C LEU A 26 6.06 -3.24 11.36
N SER A 27 5.03 -3.94 11.84
CA SER A 27 4.87 -5.38 11.61
C SER A 27 4.78 -5.74 10.13
N GLN A 28 4.05 -4.96 9.33
CA GLN A 28 3.90 -5.21 7.90
C GLN A 28 5.24 -5.07 7.18
N ASP A 29 5.94 -3.97 7.43
CA ASP A 29 7.14 -3.61 6.68
C ASP A 29 8.41 -4.31 7.21
N MET A 30 8.30 -5.03 8.33
CA MET A 30 9.25 -6.08 8.70
C MET A 30 9.20 -7.29 7.75
N ILE A 31 8.03 -7.63 7.22
CA ILE A 31 7.81 -8.83 6.39
C ILE A 31 8.07 -8.54 4.91
N VAL A 32 7.59 -7.43 4.40
CA VAL A 32 7.59 -7.07 2.97
C VAL A 32 8.97 -7.22 2.30
N PRO A 33 10.08 -6.75 2.89
CA PRO A 33 11.40 -6.80 2.24
C PRO A 33 11.94 -8.21 1.97
N ILE A 34 11.53 -9.19 2.77
CA ILE A 34 12.08 -10.54 2.73
C ILE A 34 11.11 -11.57 2.16
N LEU A 35 9.85 -11.21 2.01
CA LEU A 35 8.78 -12.12 1.61
C LEU A 35 8.95 -12.69 0.19
N PRO A 36 9.29 -11.92 -0.86
CA PRO A 36 9.49 -12.45 -2.21
C PRO A 36 10.66 -13.43 -2.27
N THR A 37 11.72 -13.17 -1.49
CA THR A 37 12.85 -14.06 -1.37
C THR A 37 12.48 -15.37 -0.66
N PHE A 38 11.72 -15.29 0.41
CA PHE A 38 11.19 -16.47 1.10
C PHE A 38 10.35 -17.34 0.15
N TYR A 39 9.47 -16.76 -0.65
CA TYR A 39 8.69 -17.49 -1.63
C TYR A 39 9.54 -18.23 -2.65
N THR A 40 10.52 -17.54 -3.23
CA THR A 40 11.28 -18.09 -4.35
C THR A 40 12.39 -19.04 -3.90
N GLN A 41 13.00 -18.82 -2.75
CA GLN A 41 14.17 -19.58 -2.33
C GLN A 41 13.88 -20.64 -1.27
N ILE A 42 12.96 -20.34 -0.35
CA ILE A 42 12.63 -21.29 0.71
C ILE A 42 11.47 -22.20 0.28
N LEU A 43 10.46 -21.61 -0.38
CA LEU A 43 9.29 -22.38 -0.85
C LEU A 43 9.43 -22.86 -2.30
N GLY A 44 10.45 -22.41 -3.06
CA GLY A 44 10.67 -22.81 -4.45
C GLY A 44 9.60 -22.35 -5.44
N LEU A 45 8.85 -21.29 -5.12
CA LEU A 45 7.76 -20.81 -5.97
C LEU A 45 8.31 -20.07 -7.20
N SER A 46 7.62 -20.23 -8.35
CA SER A 46 7.85 -19.43 -9.55
C SER A 46 7.50 -17.95 -9.31
N LYS A 47 8.06 -17.04 -10.13
CA LYS A 47 7.75 -15.61 -10.02
C LYS A 47 6.33 -15.31 -10.50
N GLU A 48 5.77 -16.15 -11.39
CA GLU A 48 4.35 -16.11 -11.71
C GLU A 48 3.49 -16.31 -10.47
N MET A 49 3.83 -17.30 -9.62
CA MET A 49 3.11 -17.56 -8.38
C MET A 49 3.28 -16.40 -7.39
N VAL A 50 4.47 -15.81 -7.28
CA VAL A 50 4.69 -14.59 -6.48
C VAL A 50 3.79 -13.45 -6.98
N GLY A 51 3.74 -13.23 -8.29
CA GLY A 51 2.87 -12.23 -8.91
C GLY A 51 1.40 -12.47 -8.63
N LEU A 52 0.95 -13.73 -8.72
CA LEU A 52 -0.42 -14.12 -8.41
C LEU A 52 -0.77 -13.88 -6.93
N ILE A 53 0.11 -14.26 -6.01
CA ILE A 53 -0.10 -14.03 -4.56
C ILE A 53 -0.22 -12.54 -4.28
N GLU A 54 0.78 -11.73 -4.64
CA GLU A 54 0.83 -10.31 -4.29
C GLU A 54 -0.24 -9.49 -5.02
N GLY A 55 -0.50 -9.80 -6.29
CA GLY A 55 -1.61 -9.21 -7.05
C GLY A 55 -2.96 -9.49 -6.42
N SER A 56 -3.21 -10.76 -6.00
CA SER A 56 -4.46 -11.15 -5.33
C SER A 56 -4.62 -10.46 -3.98
N VAL A 57 -3.55 -10.31 -3.20
CA VAL A 57 -3.57 -9.55 -1.94
C VAL A 57 -3.99 -8.11 -2.18
N THR A 58 -3.39 -7.43 -3.16
CA THR A 58 -3.72 -6.05 -3.51
C THR A 58 -5.18 -5.90 -3.94
N THR A 59 -5.67 -6.85 -4.73
CA THR A 59 -7.08 -6.90 -5.15
C THR A 59 -8.02 -7.07 -3.97
N VAL A 60 -7.74 -8.04 -3.09
CA VAL A 60 -8.57 -8.31 -1.91
C VAL A 60 -8.58 -7.11 -0.97
N VAL A 61 -7.44 -6.47 -0.73
CA VAL A 61 -7.36 -5.23 0.07
C VAL A 61 -8.29 -4.15 -0.50
N SER A 62 -8.28 -3.95 -1.82
CA SER A 62 -9.09 -2.92 -2.49
C SER A 62 -10.59 -3.22 -2.37
N ILE A 63 -11.00 -4.47 -2.59
CA ILE A 63 -12.40 -4.93 -2.46
C ILE A 63 -12.86 -4.80 -1.00
N MET A 64 -12.08 -5.33 -0.06
CA MET A 64 -12.44 -5.32 1.36
C MET A 64 -12.51 -3.92 1.96
N ARG A 65 -11.72 -2.97 1.47
CA ARG A 65 -11.80 -1.56 1.88
C ARG A 65 -13.18 -0.96 1.56
N ILE A 66 -13.75 -1.27 0.41
CA ILE A 66 -15.09 -0.80 0.01
C ILE A 66 -16.16 -1.49 0.86
N ILE A 67 -16.10 -2.83 0.95
CA ILE A 67 -17.08 -3.64 1.69
C ILE A 67 -17.10 -3.22 3.17
N SER A 68 -15.95 -3.09 3.79
CA SER A 68 -15.82 -2.74 5.20
C SER A 68 -16.32 -1.33 5.51
N GLY A 69 -16.10 -0.38 4.60
CA GLY A 69 -16.66 0.97 4.70
C GLY A 69 -18.18 0.93 4.73
N ILE A 70 -18.81 0.25 3.75
CA ILE A 70 -20.28 0.11 3.68
C ILE A 70 -20.85 -0.58 4.94
N ILE A 71 -20.20 -1.66 5.39
CA ILE A 71 -20.63 -2.40 6.59
C ILE A 71 -20.51 -1.51 7.83
N SER A 72 -19.40 -0.79 7.96
CA SER A 72 -19.13 0.13 9.06
C SER A 72 -20.20 1.22 9.19
N ASP A 73 -20.59 1.81 8.07
CA ASP A 73 -21.61 2.87 8.06
C ASP A 73 -23.02 2.33 8.38
N LYS A 74 -23.34 1.12 7.91
CA LYS A 74 -24.63 0.46 8.22
C LYS A 74 -24.76 0.05 9.69
N ILE A 75 -23.69 -0.52 10.26
CA ILE A 75 -23.71 -1.06 11.63
C ILE A 75 -23.51 0.07 12.65
N GLY A 76 -22.74 1.11 12.31
CA GLY A 76 -22.37 2.20 13.20
C GLY A 76 -21.39 1.81 14.31
N LYS A 77 -20.82 0.59 14.27
CA LYS A 77 -19.81 0.08 15.21
C LYS A 77 -18.46 -0.04 14.53
N ARG A 78 -17.64 1.00 14.66
CA ARG A 78 -16.38 1.13 13.95
C ARG A 78 -15.23 0.39 14.63
N LYS A 79 -15.13 0.47 15.96
CA LYS A 79 -14.09 -0.21 16.75
C LYS A 79 -14.07 -1.72 16.48
N SER A 80 -15.24 -2.37 16.49
CA SER A 80 -15.34 -3.81 16.29
C SER A 80 -14.81 -4.25 14.93
N ILE A 81 -15.10 -3.49 13.86
CA ILE A 81 -14.64 -3.81 12.50
C ILE A 81 -13.13 -3.57 12.37
N VAL A 82 -12.61 -2.48 12.95
CA VAL A 82 -11.18 -2.20 13.02
C VAL A 82 -10.46 -3.32 13.77
N PHE A 83 -10.97 -3.76 14.93
CA PHE A 83 -10.42 -4.84 15.71
C PHE A 83 -10.34 -6.16 14.91
N ILE A 84 -11.43 -6.55 14.23
CA ILE A 84 -11.49 -7.76 13.40
C ILE A 84 -10.47 -7.65 12.24
N GLY A 85 -10.35 -6.49 11.60
CA GLY A 85 -9.39 -6.28 10.53
C GLY A 85 -7.93 -6.45 10.99
N TYR A 86 -7.56 -5.86 12.13
CA TYR A 86 -6.23 -6.07 12.70
C TYR A 86 -6.01 -7.50 13.19
N LEU A 87 -7.05 -8.17 13.70
CA LEU A 87 -6.98 -9.59 14.12
C LEU A 87 -6.65 -10.49 12.92
N PHE A 88 -7.35 -10.35 11.80
CA PHE A 88 -7.03 -11.11 10.59
C PHE A 88 -5.59 -10.86 10.09
N SER A 89 -5.15 -9.60 10.08
CA SER A 89 -3.76 -9.29 9.71
C SER A 89 -2.76 -9.93 10.67
N ALA A 90 -2.98 -9.86 11.98
CA ALA A 90 -2.08 -10.44 12.97
C ALA A 90 -2.04 -11.96 12.89
N VAL A 91 -3.20 -12.63 12.73
CA VAL A 91 -3.29 -14.08 12.55
C VAL A 91 -2.57 -14.51 11.27
N GLY A 92 -2.81 -13.84 10.13
CA GLY A 92 -2.13 -14.14 8.89
C GLY A 92 -0.60 -14.06 9.02
N ARG A 93 -0.09 -13.05 9.73
CA ARG A 93 1.34 -12.82 9.92
C ARG A 93 1.98 -13.79 10.91
N VAL A 94 1.33 -14.06 12.06
CA VAL A 94 1.91 -14.97 13.06
C VAL A 94 1.91 -16.42 12.59
N LEU A 95 1.02 -16.79 11.67
CA LEU A 95 1.00 -18.12 11.08
C LEU A 95 1.93 -18.25 9.85
N LEU A 96 2.45 -17.15 9.30
CA LEU A 96 3.34 -17.16 8.14
C LEU A 96 4.60 -18.03 8.34
N PRO A 97 5.22 -18.12 9.54
CA PRO A 97 6.33 -19.05 9.79
C PRO A 97 6.01 -20.52 9.52
N LEU A 98 4.75 -20.93 9.59
CA LEU A 98 4.32 -22.30 9.37
C LEU A 98 4.16 -22.67 7.89
N THR A 99 4.34 -21.69 6.99
CA THR A 99 4.13 -21.88 5.55
C THR A 99 5.10 -22.92 4.98
N ASN A 100 4.52 -23.92 4.29
CA ASN A 100 5.28 -25.05 3.71
C ASN A 100 5.12 -25.16 2.19
N GLY A 101 4.30 -24.30 1.55
CA GLY A 101 4.08 -24.34 0.10
C GLY A 101 3.15 -23.22 -0.37
N ALA A 102 2.89 -23.21 -1.68
CA ALA A 102 2.14 -22.15 -2.37
C ALA A 102 0.74 -21.92 -1.80
N ALA A 103 -0.04 -22.98 -1.58
CA ALA A 103 -1.43 -22.87 -1.13
C ALA A 103 -1.54 -22.20 0.26
N MET A 104 -0.65 -22.58 1.18
CA MET A 104 -0.63 -22.00 2.52
C MET A 104 -0.13 -20.55 2.50
N ALA A 105 0.91 -20.26 1.70
CA ALA A 105 1.40 -18.90 1.47
C ALA A 105 0.28 -18.01 0.94
N PHE A 106 -0.41 -18.46 -0.10
CA PHE A 106 -1.53 -17.75 -0.71
C PHE A 106 -2.66 -17.50 0.29
N GLY A 107 -3.10 -18.53 1.00
CA GLY A 107 -4.20 -18.43 1.99
C GLY A 107 -3.89 -17.45 3.12
N LEU A 108 -2.69 -17.54 3.73
CA LEU A 108 -2.29 -16.65 4.83
C LEU A 108 -2.12 -15.21 4.39
N ARG A 109 -1.62 -14.99 3.17
CA ARG A 109 -1.52 -13.67 2.58
C ARG A 109 -2.88 -13.07 2.24
N LEU A 110 -3.83 -13.88 1.78
CA LEU A 110 -5.22 -13.42 1.58
C LEU A 110 -5.86 -13.04 2.91
N ILE A 111 -5.64 -13.80 3.98
CA ILE A 111 -6.15 -13.47 5.33
C ILE A 111 -5.56 -12.12 5.79
N ASP A 112 -4.26 -11.89 5.63
CA ASP A 112 -3.63 -10.58 5.93
C ASP A 112 -4.24 -9.47 5.06
N GLY A 113 -4.45 -9.72 3.77
CA GLY A 113 -5.07 -8.78 2.82
C GLY A 113 -6.51 -8.42 3.19
N ILE A 114 -7.33 -9.41 3.55
CA ILE A 114 -8.69 -9.22 4.08
C ILE A 114 -8.64 -8.33 5.31
N GLY A 115 -7.75 -8.64 6.26
CA GLY A 115 -7.56 -7.84 7.47
C GLY A 115 -7.18 -6.40 7.16
N LYS A 116 -6.23 -6.19 6.27
CA LYS A 116 -5.77 -4.86 5.86
C LYS A 116 -6.87 -4.03 5.21
N GLY A 117 -7.62 -4.61 4.26
CA GLY A 117 -8.74 -3.91 3.61
C GLY A 117 -9.89 -3.61 4.59
N THR A 118 -10.17 -4.55 5.52
CA THR A 118 -11.27 -4.41 6.49
C THR A 118 -11.04 -3.27 7.48
N LYS A 119 -9.81 -3.01 7.91
CA LYS A 119 -9.52 -2.01 8.95
C LYS A 119 -9.45 -0.57 8.45
N ASP A 120 -9.04 -0.33 7.20
CA ASP A 120 -8.61 1.00 6.73
C ASP A 120 -9.74 2.03 6.75
N ALA A 121 -10.87 1.77 6.06
CA ALA A 121 -11.97 2.72 5.97
C ALA A 121 -12.66 2.96 7.34
N PRO A 122 -12.98 1.91 8.14
CA PRO A 122 -13.54 2.12 9.48
C PRO A 122 -12.62 2.83 10.46
N ARG A 123 -11.29 2.61 10.37
CA ARG A 123 -10.29 3.33 11.17
C ARG A 123 -10.31 4.82 10.87
N ASP A 124 -10.28 5.18 9.60
CA ASP A 124 -10.29 6.57 9.17
C ASP A 124 -11.58 7.27 9.59
N ALA A 125 -12.72 6.57 9.48
CA ALA A 125 -14.00 7.07 9.98
C ALA A 125 -14.04 7.23 11.52
N LEU A 126 -13.36 6.35 12.27
CA LEU A 126 -13.23 6.44 13.73
C LEU A 126 -12.34 7.63 14.12
N ILE A 127 -11.23 7.87 13.43
CA ILE A 127 -10.38 9.05 13.61
C ILE A 127 -11.17 10.32 13.34
N ALA A 128 -11.88 10.39 12.22
CA ALA A 128 -12.70 11.55 11.86
C ALA A 128 -13.75 11.86 12.95
N LYS A 129 -14.44 10.85 13.46
CA LYS A 129 -15.46 11.01 14.51
C LYS A 129 -14.86 11.41 15.87
N SER A 130 -13.65 10.95 16.18
CA SER A 130 -12.91 11.31 17.39
C SER A 130 -12.20 12.67 17.29
N SER A 131 -12.29 13.35 16.13
CA SER A 131 -11.59 14.60 15.85
C SER A 131 -12.56 15.77 15.80
N LYS A 132 -12.15 16.93 16.36
CA LYS A 132 -12.88 18.18 16.12
C LYS A 132 -12.57 18.69 14.71
N MET A 133 -13.55 19.35 14.06
CA MET A 133 -13.38 19.94 12.73
C MET A 133 -12.08 20.77 12.60
N LYS A 134 -11.77 21.59 13.62
CA LYS A 134 -10.55 22.44 13.64
C LYS A 134 -9.25 21.68 13.80
N SER A 135 -9.25 20.43 14.30
CA SER A 135 -8.06 19.62 14.53
C SER A 135 -8.02 18.33 13.70
N MET A 136 -8.91 18.18 12.74
CA MET A 136 -9.00 16.98 11.91
C MET A 136 -7.72 16.74 11.12
N GLY A 137 -7.13 17.79 10.55
CA GLY A 137 -5.84 17.70 9.86
C GLY A 137 -4.71 17.21 10.77
N PHE A 138 -4.65 17.69 12.02
CA PHE A 138 -3.68 17.20 13.01
C PHE A 138 -3.88 15.71 13.30
N SER A 139 -5.11 15.25 13.49
CA SER A 139 -5.42 13.86 13.85
C SER A 139 -4.99 12.88 12.76
N PHE A 140 -5.32 13.17 11.50
CA PHE A 140 -4.88 12.37 10.36
C PHE A 140 -3.37 12.49 10.12
N GLY A 141 -2.80 13.69 10.28
CA GLY A 141 -1.36 13.92 10.17
C GLY A 141 -0.58 13.14 11.22
N PHE A 142 -1.03 13.14 12.47
CA PHE A 142 -0.41 12.39 13.56
C PHE A 142 -0.45 10.88 13.32
N GLN A 143 -1.62 10.34 12.90
CA GLN A 143 -1.75 8.94 12.53
C GLN A 143 -0.82 8.57 11.36
N ARG A 144 -0.78 9.42 10.31
CA ARG A 144 0.08 9.18 9.14
C ARG A 144 1.56 9.25 9.49
N MET A 145 1.96 10.18 10.34
CA MET A 145 3.35 10.29 10.82
C MET A 145 3.79 9.01 11.54
N LEU A 146 2.96 8.49 12.45
CA LEU A 146 3.27 7.26 13.18
C LEU A 146 3.27 6.02 12.27
N ASP A 147 2.33 5.93 11.34
CA ASP A 147 2.30 4.88 10.30
C ASP A 147 3.59 4.87 9.47
N THR A 148 4.01 6.05 8.98
CA THR A 148 5.25 6.22 8.21
C THR A 148 6.50 5.88 9.03
N LEU A 149 6.53 6.26 10.32
CA LEU A 149 7.62 5.89 11.23
C LEU A 149 7.70 4.36 11.40
N GLY A 150 6.57 3.68 11.57
CA GLY A 150 6.51 2.23 11.61
C GLY A 150 7.04 1.60 10.32
N SER A 151 6.58 2.10 9.17
CA SER A 151 7.00 1.65 7.84
C SER A 151 8.48 1.91 7.54
N PHE A 152 9.08 2.93 8.14
CA PHE A 152 10.52 3.20 8.04
C PHE A 152 11.35 2.28 8.95
N LEU A 153 10.92 2.12 10.22
CA LEU A 153 11.66 1.33 11.20
C LEU A 153 11.53 -0.19 10.96
N GLY A 154 10.41 -0.67 10.43
CA GLY A 154 10.19 -2.09 10.16
C GLY A 154 11.29 -2.74 9.34
N PRO A 155 11.60 -2.23 8.15
CA PRO A 155 12.69 -2.74 7.33
C PRO A 155 14.07 -2.66 8.02
N LEU A 156 14.34 -1.58 8.79
CA LEU A 156 15.61 -1.45 9.52
C LEU A 156 15.76 -2.52 10.61
N ILE A 157 14.68 -2.79 11.35
CA ILE A 157 14.65 -3.89 12.35
C ILE A 157 14.88 -5.22 11.63
N THR A 158 14.25 -5.44 10.47
CA THR A 158 14.47 -6.66 9.68
C THR A 158 15.92 -6.80 9.25
N ALA A 159 16.57 -5.74 8.79
CA ALA A 159 18.01 -5.77 8.47
C ALA A 159 18.84 -6.17 9.68
N GLY A 160 18.57 -5.59 10.85
CA GLY A 160 19.23 -5.96 12.11
C GLY A 160 19.01 -7.43 12.49
N LEU A 161 17.76 -7.92 12.39
CA LEU A 161 17.45 -9.33 12.67
C LEU A 161 18.07 -10.29 11.66
N MET A 162 18.18 -9.91 10.38
CA MET A 162 18.88 -10.70 9.36
C MET A 162 20.37 -10.87 9.69
N ILE A 163 21.00 -9.85 10.26
CA ILE A 163 22.38 -9.90 10.74
C ILE A 163 22.48 -10.72 12.04
N LEU A 164 21.59 -10.46 13.00
CA LEU A 164 21.57 -11.16 14.28
C LEU A 164 21.39 -12.67 14.12
N PHE A 165 20.53 -13.08 13.20
CA PHE A 165 20.23 -14.48 12.91
C PHE A 165 21.08 -15.04 11.74
N ALA A 166 22.18 -14.40 11.36
CA ALA A 166 23.02 -14.82 10.22
C ALA A 166 23.57 -16.25 10.36
N ASN A 167 23.77 -16.73 11.58
CA ASN A 167 24.28 -18.07 11.86
C ASN A 167 23.20 -19.18 11.77
N TYR A 168 21.93 -18.83 11.66
CA TYR A 168 20.87 -19.80 11.45
C TYR A 168 20.69 -20.14 9.97
N MET A 169 20.16 -21.34 9.70
CA MET A 169 19.74 -21.71 8.34
C MET A 169 18.73 -20.67 7.81
N ASP A 170 18.81 -20.36 6.52
CA ASP A 170 17.98 -19.34 5.90
C ASP A 170 16.48 -19.53 6.20
N SER A 171 15.97 -20.76 6.08
CA SER A 171 14.57 -21.07 6.37
C SER A 171 14.16 -20.72 7.80
N ILE A 172 15.01 -20.97 8.78
CA ILE A 172 14.75 -20.67 10.20
C ILE A 172 14.80 -19.15 10.41
N ARG A 173 15.80 -18.48 9.84
CA ARG A 173 15.98 -17.03 9.94
C ARG A 173 14.74 -16.26 9.48
N TYR A 174 14.21 -16.58 8.31
CA TYR A 174 12.97 -15.95 7.81
C TYR A 174 11.78 -16.21 8.71
N ARG A 175 11.60 -17.45 9.15
CA ARG A 175 10.48 -17.84 10.02
C ARG A 175 10.51 -17.13 11.37
N LEU A 176 11.69 -16.95 11.97
CA LEU A 176 11.86 -16.19 13.20
C LEU A 176 11.51 -14.72 13.02
N ILE A 177 11.93 -14.09 11.91
CA ILE A 177 11.58 -12.70 11.61
C ILE A 177 10.07 -12.56 11.41
N PHE A 178 9.42 -13.47 10.68
CA PHE A 178 7.97 -13.47 10.52
C PHE A 178 7.23 -13.66 11.84
N LEU A 179 7.73 -14.52 12.74
CA LEU A 179 7.16 -14.69 14.05
C LEU A 179 7.22 -13.42 14.88
N ILE A 180 8.39 -12.76 14.92
CA ILE A 180 8.57 -11.49 15.63
C ILE A 180 7.63 -10.43 15.05
N ALA A 181 7.56 -10.28 13.73
CA ALA A 181 6.66 -9.35 13.08
C ALA A 181 5.18 -9.65 13.40
N GLY A 182 4.78 -10.93 13.39
CA GLY A 182 3.44 -11.36 13.79
C GLY A 182 3.13 -11.02 15.24
N LEU A 183 4.07 -11.25 16.17
CA LEU A 183 3.90 -10.87 17.59
C LEU A 183 3.76 -9.36 17.77
N VAL A 184 4.51 -8.55 17.01
CA VAL A 184 4.36 -7.10 17.00
C VAL A 184 2.95 -6.70 16.52
N ALA A 185 2.37 -7.42 15.54
CA ALA A 185 1.00 -7.15 15.09
C ALA A 185 -0.04 -7.35 16.21
N PHE A 186 0.16 -8.30 17.13
CA PHE A 186 -0.77 -8.52 18.26
C PHE A 186 -0.82 -7.32 19.23
N ILE A 187 0.22 -6.48 19.29
CA ILE A 187 0.19 -5.23 20.08
C ILE A 187 -0.98 -4.35 19.62
N THR A 188 -1.26 -4.31 18.31
CA THR A 188 -2.37 -3.52 17.77
C THR A 188 -3.72 -3.97 18.32
N ILE A 189 -3.91 -5.28 18.49
CA ILE A 189 -5.15 -5.87 19.01
C ILE A 189 -5.33 -5.50 20.48
N ILE A 190 -4.26 -5.59 21.28
CA ILE A 190 -4.26 -5.20 22.68
C ILE A 190 -4.59 -3.71 22.81
N LEU A 191 -3.95 -2.85 22.04
CA LEU A 191 -4.20 -1.41 22.06
C LEU A 191 -5.65 -1.08 21.69
N ILE A 192 -6.19 -1.69 20.63
CA ILE A 192 -7.59 -1.44 20.22
C ILE A 192 -8.55 -1.99 21.26
N GLY A 193 -8.33 -3.20 21.74
CA GLY A 193 -9.22 -3.86 22.68
C GLY A 193 -9.38 -3.08 23.99
N LEU A 194 -8.25 -2.66 24.57
CA LEU A 194 -8.22 -2.06 25.90
C LEU A 194 -8.42 -0.54 25.90
N PHE A 195 -7.90 0.18 24.89
CA PHE A 195 -7.77 1.63 25.00
C PHE A 195 -8.61 2.42 23.98
N VAL A 196 -9.10 1.79 22.89
CA VAL A 196 -10.00 2.48 21.96
C VAL A 196 -11.42 2.42 22.48
N VAL A 197 -12.08 3.57 22.51
CA VAL A 197 -13.49 3.69 22.89
C VAL A 197 -14.35 3.76 21.63
N GLU A 198 -15.43 2.96 21.58
CA GLU A 198 -16.38 2.98 20.45
C GLU A 198 -17.06 4.34 20.35
N GLN A 199 -16.98 4.96 19.20
CA GLN A 199 -17.72 6.18 18.88
C GLN A 199 -18.94 5.77 18.05
N LYS A 200 -20.12 5.77 18.67
CA LYS A 200 -21.39 5.45 18.00
C LYS A 200 -21.59 6.39 16.82
N GLY A 201 -21.49 5.87 15.62
CA GLY A 201 -21.85 6.59 14.39
C GLY A 201 -23.35 6.63 14.21
N GLU A 202 -23.88 7.67 13.57
CA GLU A 202 -25.23 7.64 13.04
C GLU A 202 -25.28 6.54 11.97
N ARG A 203 -26.31 5.68 12.05
CA ARG A 203 -26.54 4.68 11.01
C ARG A 203 -27.00 5.41 9.76
N VAL A 204 -26.11 5.49 8.78
CA VAL A 204 -26.46 6.07 7.49
C VAL A 204 -27.16 4.99 6.67
N SER A 205 -28.45 5.19 6.40
CA SER A 205 -29.21 4.38 5.44
C SER A 205 -28.79 4.76 4.01
N SER A 206 -27.48 4.70 3.70
CA SER A 206 -27.05 4.92 2.34
C SER A 206 -27.22 3.63 1.55
N SER A 207 -28.17 3.61 0.63
CA SER A 207 -28.13 2.67 -0.47
C SER A 207 -26.89 3.02 -1.30
N PHE A 208 -25.84 2.23 -1.22
CA PHE A 208 -24.71 2.33 -2.14
C PHE A 208 -25.27 2.07 -3.55
N LYS A 209 -25.60 3.15 -4.26
CA LYS A 209 -25.94 3.09 -5.68
C LYS A 209 -24.65 3.29 -6.43
N LEU A 210 -24.22 2.26 -7.13
CA LEU A 210 -23.11 2.35 -8.07
C LEU A 210 -23.59 3.19 -9.26
N ASP A 211 -23.42 4.50 -9.17
CA ASP A 211 -23.78 5.39 -10.27
C ASP A 211 -22.66 5.37 -11.32
N LEU A 212 -22.82 4.53 -12.33
CA LEU A 212 -21.90 4.44 -13.46
C LEU A 212 -21.91 5.71 -14.34
N SER A 213 -22.81 6.65 -14.11
CA SER A 213 -22.85 7.92 -14.82
C SER A 213 -21.61 8.78 -14.59
N VAL A 214 -20.84 8.47 -13.54
CA VAL A 214 -19.52 9.06 -13.26
C VAL A 214 -18.50 8.80 -14.39
N PHE A 215 -18.63 7.69 -15.12
CA PHE A 215 -17.76 7.36 -16.26
C PHE A 215 -18.07 8.25 -17.47
N LYS A 216 -17.86 9.57 -17.36
CA LYS A 216 -18.05 10.54 -18.45
C LYS A 216 -16.87 11.52 -18.51
N GLY A 217 -16.64 12.06 -19.70
CA GLY A 217 -15.73 13.18 -19.92
C GLY A 217 -14.30 12.93 -19.35
N LYS A 218 -13.79 13.90 -18.64
CA LYS A 218 -12.41 13.91 -18.13
C LYS A 218 -12.10 12.72 -17.19
N PHE A 219 -13.08 12.29 -16.37
CA PHE A 219 -12.89 11.14 -15.48
C PHE A 219 -12.70 9.83 -16.24
N LEU A 220 -13.55 9.55 -17.22
CA LEU A 220 -13.41 8.34 -18.05
C LEU A 220 -12.05 8.31 -18.77
N THR A 221 -11.65 9.44 -19.35
CA THR A 221 -10.37 9.55 -20.04
C THR A 221 -9.20 9.28 -19.10
N PHE A 222 -9.17 9.95 -17.96
CA PHE A 222 -8.14 9.71 -16.94
C PHE A 222 -8.13 8.27 -16.45
N PHE A 223 -9.32 7.72 -16.20
CA PHE A 223 -9.50 6.35 -15.76
C PHE A 223 -8.90 5.34 -16.74
N VAL A 224 -9.20 5.45 -18.03
CA VAL A 224 -8.66 4.56 -19.07
C VAL A 224 -7.13 4.66 -19.15
N VAL A 225 -6.57 5.88 -19.08
CA VAL A 225 -5.10 6.07 -19.06
C VAL A 225 -4.47 5.43 -17.82
N MET A 226 -5.13 5.56 -16.66
CA MET A 226 -4.68 4.93 -15.43
C MET A 226 -4.72 3.39 -15.51
N LEU A 227 -5.69 2.80 -16.20
CA LEU A 227 -5.73 1.34 -16.42
C LEU A 227 -4.50 0.88 -17.22
N VAL A 228 -4.13 1.61 -18.27
CA VAL A 228 -2.93 1.31 -19.08
C VAL A 228 -1.66 1.40 -18.22
N PHE A 229 -1.51 2.46 -17.43
CA PHE A 229 -0.40 2.58 -16.50
C PHE A 229 -0.34 1.43 -15.49
N THR A 230 -1.49 1.09 -14.90
CA THR A 230 -1.59 0.06 -13.85
C THR A 230 -1.23 -1.34 -14.36
N LEU A 231 -1.53 -1.66 -15.63
CA LEU A 231 -1.08 -2.92 -16.24
C LEU A 231 0.44 -3.07 -16.25
N GLY A 232 1.17 -1.98 -16.40
CA GLY A 232 2.64 -1.95 -16.30
C GLY A 232 3.18 -1.85 -14.88
N ASN A 233 2.33 -1.48 -13.92
CA ASN A 233 2.72 -1.26 -12.52
C ASN A 233 2.47 -2.54 -11.69
N SER A 234 3.38 -3.50 -11.81
CA SER A 234 3.34 -4.75 -11.05
C SER A 234 3.68 -4.57 -9.58
N SER A 235 3.52 -5.63 -8.78
CA SER A 235 3.90 -5.64 -7.37
C SER A 235 5.38 -5.27 -7.15
N ASP A 236 5.65 -4.47 -6.11
CA ASP A 236 7.00 -4.10 -5.67
C ASP A 236 7.87 -5.33 -5.29
N ALA A 237 7.25 -6.50 -5.13
CA ALA A 237 7.96 -7.78 -4.97
C ALA A 237 8.98 -8.04 -6.09
N PHE A 238 8.68 -7.62 -7.33
CA PHE A 238 9.59 -7.79 -8.46
C PHE A 238 10.82 -6.87 -8.37
N LEU A 239 10.70 -5.69 -7.78
CA LEU A 239 11.84 -4.81 -7.50
C LEU A 239 12.81 -5.45 -6.49
N ILE A 240 12.27 -6.12 -5.46
CA ILE A 240 13.04 -6.87 -4.46
C ILE A 240 13.76 -8.05 -5.13
N LEU A 241 13.05 -8.83 -5.95
CA LEU A 241 13.64 -9.94 -6.71
C LEU A 241 14.72 -9.42 -7.67
N ARG A 242 14.52 -8.26 -8.30
CA ARG A 242 15.52 -7.64 -9.19
C ARG A 242 16.77 -7.21 -8.42
N ALA A 243 16.60 -6.56 -7.27
CA ALA A 243 17.73 -6.19 -6.42
C ALA A 243 18.61 -7.41 -6.13
N ARG A 244 17.98 -8.52 -5.77
CA ARG A 244 18.70 -9.78 -5.53
C ARG A 244 19.37 -10.34 -6.79
N SER A 245 18.68 -10.35 -7.94
CA SER A 245 19.23 -10.88 -9.20
C SER A 245 20.46 -10.12 -9.68
N VAL A 246 20.64 -8.87 -9.25
CA VAL A 246 21.79 -8.00 -9.55
C VAL A 246 22.90 -8.14 -8.50
N GLY A 247 22.72 -9.00 -7.48
CA GLY A 247 23.74 -9.28 -6.48
C GLY A 247 23.68 -8.38 -5.23
N VAL A 248 22.58 -7.69 -4.97
CA VAL A 248 22.40 -6.98 -3.69
C VAL A 248 22.31 -8.01 -2.56
N LYS A 249 23.10 -7.78 -1.51
CA LYS A 249 23.08 -8.65 -0.32
C LYS A 249 21.70 -8.62 0.33
N GLU A 250 21.21 -9.78 0.70
CA GLU A 250 19.86 -9.96 1.21
C GLU A 250 19.57 -9.13 2.47
N SER A 251 20.54 -9.07 3.39
CA SER A 251 20.44 -8.25 4.62
C SER A 251 20.38 -6.74 4.36
N THR A 252 20.78 -6.27 3.16
CA THR A 252 20.76 -4.86 2.80
C THR A 252 19.50 -4.44 2.03
N ILE A 253 18.74 -5.38 1.48
CA ILE A 253 17.48 -5.10 0.79
C ILE A 253 16.49 -4.34 1.69
N PRO A 254 16.27 -4.72 2.96
CA PRO A 254 15.39 -3.97 3.84
C PRO A 254 15.84 -2.52 4.05
N ILE A 255 17.16 -2.25 4.07
CA ILE A 255 17.68 -0.87 4.21
C ILE A 255 17.33 -0.04 2.97
N ILE A 256 17.43 -0.62 1.77
CA ILE A 256 17.04 0.04 0.52
C ILE A 256 15.55 0.41 0.55
N ILE A 257 14.69 -0.48 1.06
CA ILE A 257 13.25 -0.21 1.19
C ILE A 257 12.99 0.87 2.24
N ALA A 258 13.72 0.90 3.36
CA ALA A 258 13.62 1.99 4.32
C ALA A 258 13.99 3.34 3.68
N MET A 259 15.04 3.39 2.86
CA MET A 259 15.42 4.59 2.11
C MET A 259 14.36 5.02 1.09
N PHE A 260 13.73 4.07 0.40
CA PHE A 260 12.58 4.34 -0.46
C PHE A 260 11.43 4.98 0.34
N ASN A 261 11.03 4.38 1.46
CA ASN A 261 9.98 4.90 2.33
C ASN A 261 10.29 6.32 2.82
N LEU A 262 11.55 6.58 3.19
CA LEU A 262 12.02 7.91 3.59
C LEU A 262 11.94 8.92 2.45
N SER A 263 12.44 8.56 1.25
CA SER A 263 12.37 9.41 0.06
C SER A 263 10.93 9.77 -0.29
N TYR A 264 10.05 8.77 -0.32
CA TYR A 264 8.63 8.96 -0.56
C TYR A 264 7.99 9.90 0.47
N ALA A 265 8.25 9.68 1.77
CA ALA A 265 7.67 10.48 2.85
C ALA A 265 8.12 11.94 2.79
N LEU A 266 9.42 12.19 2.61
CA LEU A 266 9.98 13.54 2.53
C LEU A 266 9.47 14.34 1.32
N LEU A 267 9.25 13.67 0.19
CA LEU A 267 8.85 14.32 -1.04
C LEU A 267 7.33 14.40 -1.24
N SER A 268 6.51 13.71 -0.45
CA SER A 268 5.05 13.70 -0.62
C SER A 268 4.43 15.09 -0.49
N VAL A 269 4.82 15.88 0.51
CA VAL A 269 4.30 17.25 0.70
C VAL A 269 4.81 18.20 -0.39
N PRO A 270 6.11 18.26 -0.71
CA PRO A 270 6.62 19.05 -1.84
C PRO A 270 5.93 18.73 -3.17
N SER A 271 5.68 17.45 -3.46
CA SER A 271 4.98 17.02 -4.68
C SER A 271 3.54 17.49 -4.73
N GLY A 272 2.83 17.47 -3.59
CA GLY A 272 1.49 18.03 -3.46
C GLY A 272 1.47 19.54 -3.75
N VAL A 273 2.37 20.30 -3.12
CA VAL A 273 2.50 21.76 -3.35
C VAL A 273 2.87 22.05 -4.81
N LEU A 274 3.75 21.23 -5.41
CA LEU A 274 4.11 21.37 -6.82
C LEU A 274 2.87 21.15 -7.70
N SER A 275 2.02 20.17 -7.38
CA SER A 275 0.82 19.88 -8.16
C SER A 275 -0.20 21.02 -8.11
N ASP A 276 -0.27 21.77 -7.02
CA ASP A 276 -1.12 22.96 -6.93
C ASP A 276 -0.58 24.14 -7.75
N ARG A 277 0.74 24.20 -8.03
CA ARG A 277 1.37 25.27 -8.79
C ARG A 277 1.41 25.06 -10.31
N ILE A 278 1.79 23.86 -10.74
CA ILE A 278 1.96 23.54 -12.17
C ILE A 278 0.84 22.67 -12.76
N GLY A 279 -0.15 22.34 -11.95
CA GLY A 279 -1.28 21.46 -12.31
C GLY A 279 -1.02 19.99 -12.00
N ARG A 280 -2.09 19.30 -11.57
CA ARG A 280 -2.03 17.88 -11.13
C ARG A 280 -1.66 16.94 -12.26
N VAL A 281 -2.21 17.16 -13.46
CA VAL A 281 -1.91 16.36 -14.67
C VAL A 281 -0.42 16.45 -15.04
N ASN A 282 0.18 17.62 -14.94
CA ASN A 282 1.60 17.81 -15.25
C ASN A 282 2.50 17.08 -14.25
N VAL A 283 2.16 17.09 -12.97
CA VAL A 283 2.92 16.36 -11.94
C VAL A 283 2.76 14.86 -12.09
N ILE A 284 1.57 14.36 -12.41
CA ILE A 284 1.34 12.93 -12.71
C ILE A 284 2.15 12.51 -13.93
N ARG A 285 2.14 13.32 -14.99
CA ARG A 285 2.94 13.09 -16.20
C ARG A 285 4.44 13.00 -15.90
N LEU A 286 4.95 13.94 -15.10
CA LEU A 286 6.33 13.92 -14.62
C LEU A 286 6.62 12.64 -13.83
N GLY A 287 5.73 12.26 -12.91
CA GLY A 287 5.85 11.03 -12.13
C GLY A 287 5.91 9.77 -13.00
N TRP A 288 5.08 9.67 -14.04
CA TRP A 288 5.11 8.54 -14.97
C TRP A 288 6.36 8.52 -15.85
N ILE A 289 6.91 9.67 -16.22
CA ILE A 289 8.21 9.75 -16.91
C ILE A 289 9.32 9.25 -15.97
N ILE A 290 9.31 9.69 -14.71
CA ILE A 290 10.26 9.22 -13.69
C ILE A 290 10.12 7.69 -13.50
N TYR A 291 8.91 7.17 -13.43
CA TYR A 291 8.65 5.73 -13.36
C TYR A 291 9.26 4.99 -14.57
N ALA A 292 8.98 5.46 -15.79
CA ALA A 292 9.50 4.84 -17.01
C ALA A 292 11.03 4.79 -17.02
N VAL A 293 11.70 5.91 -16.66
CA VAL A 293 13.16 5.99 -16.57
C VAL A 293 13.68 5.06 -15.49
N THR A 294 13.02 5.01 -14.33
CA THR A 294 13.41 4.14 -13.21
C THR A 294 13.27 2.66 -13.58
N TYR A 295 12.16 2.29 -14.22
CA TYR A 295 11.94 0.92 -14.66
C TYR A 295 12.93 0.50 -15.78
N LEU A 296 13.23 1.38 -16.74
CA LEU A 296 14.33 1.15 -17.69
C LEU A 296 15.67 0.98 -16.96
N GLY A 297 15.92 1.79 -15.94
CA GLY A 297 17.09 1.65 -15.08
C GLY A 297 17.14 0.28 -14.40
N PHE A 298 16.03 -0.21 -13.83
CA PHE A 298 15.96 -1.55 -13.26
C PHE A 298 16.18 -2.65 -14.30
N ALA A 299 15.63 -2.51 -15.52
CA ALA A 299 15.88 -3.45 -16.61
C ALA A 299 17.38 -3.55 -16.97
N LEU A 300 18.06 -2.42 -17.01
CA LEU A 300 19.47 -2.29 -17.42
C LEU A 300 20.46 -2.45 -16.25
N ALA A 301 19.98 -2.53 -15.00
CA ALA A 301 20.83 -2.61 -13.82
C ALA A 301 21.72 -3.88 -13.85
N LYS A 302 23.04 -3.70 -13.66
CA LYS A 302 24.04 -4.76 -13.63
C LYS A 302 24.84 -4.80 -12.32
N LEU A 303 24.81 -3.71 -11.55
CA LEU A 303 25.59 -3.56 -10.33
C LEU A 303 24.69 -3.23 -9.13
N PRO A 304 25.00 -3.71 -7.93
CA PRO A 304 24.19 -3.47 -6.72
C PRO A 304 23.90 -1.98 -6.45
N TRP A 305 24.87 -1.08 -6.68
CA TRP A 305 24.68 0.34 -6.40
C TRP A 305 23.64 1.02 -7.31
N HIS A 306 23.41 0.48 -8.55
CA HIS A 306 22.31 0.96 -9.39
C HIS A 306 20.98 0.83 -8.68
N ILE A 307 20.76 -0.27 -7.96
CA ILE A 307 19.52 -0.54 -7.23
C ILE A 307 19.28 0.49 -6.14
N TRP A 308 20.33 0.89 -5.39
CA TRP A 308 20.22 1.91 -4.37
C TRP A 308 19.74 3.25 -4.95
N ALA A 309 20.35 3.71 -6.04
CA ALA A 309 19.96 4.94 -6.71
C ALA A 309 18.53 4.87 -7.26
N LEU A 310 18.18 3.74 -7.90
CA LEU A 310 16.87 3.55 -8.52
C LEU A 310 15.74 3.52 -7.49
N TYR A 311 15.93 2.93 -6.32
CA TYR A 311 14.91 2.94 -5.26
C TYR A 311 14.69 4.34 -4.67
N LEU A 312 15.71 5.19 -4.57
CA LEU A 312 15.55 6.59 -4.18
C LEU A 312 14.70 7.35 -5.21
N ILE A 313 14.99 7.16 -6.51
CA ILE A 313 14.22 7.78 -7.59
C ILE A 313 12.79 7.22 -7.64
N TYR A 314 12.61 5.94 -7.32
CA TYR A 314 11.29 5.32 -7.24
C TYR A 314 10.42 5.96 -6.15
N GLY A 315 11.01 6.41 -5.05
CA GLY A 315 10.32 7.22 -4.02
C GLY A 315 9.81 8.56 -4.56
N VAL A 316 10.55 9.19 -5.49
CA VAL A 316 10.09 10.41 -6.17
C VAL A 316 8.84 10.14 -7.03
N TYR A 317 8.84 9.04 -7.79
CA TYR A 317 7.66 8.62 -8.55
C TYR A 317 6.43 8.44 -7.64
N TYR A 318 6.56 7.70 -6.54
CA TYR A 318 5.45 7.47 -5.62
C TYR A 318 4.90 8.79 -5.05
N SER A 319 5.79 9.71 -4.67
CA SER A 319 5.40 11.01 -4.11
C SER A 319 4.66 11.90 -5.10
N THR A 320 5.02 11.84 -6.39
CA THR A 320 4.42 12.64 -7.46
C THR A 320 3.12 12.05 -8.02
N THR A 321 2.81 10.79 -7.70
CA THR A 321 1.65 10.12 -8.31
C THR A 321 0.57 9.74 -7.33
N GLU A 322 0.86 9.09 -6.22
CA GLU A 322 -0.16 8.47 -5.37
C GLU A 322 -1.18 9.49 -4.79
N GLY A 323 -0.68 10.54 -4.14
CA GLY A 323 -1.53 11.60 -3.58
C GLY A 323 -2.14 12.50 -4.65
N VAL A 324 -1.35 12.83 -5.67
CA VAL A 324 -1.75 13.76 -6.73
C VAL A 324 -2.84 13.16 -7.62
N ALA A 325 -2.79 11.85 -7.93
CA ALA A 325 -3.84 11.18 -8.70
C ALA A 325 -5.20 11.21 -7.97
N LYS A 326 -5.19 10.99 -6.65
CA LYS A 326 -6.41 11.12 -5.83
C LYS A 326 -6.93 12.56 -5.83
N SER A 327 -6.04 13.54 -5.72
CA SER A 327 -6.40 14.97 -5.82
C SER A 327 -7.00 15.33 -7.17
N LEU A 328 -6.48 14.77 -8.27
CA LEU A 328 -7.04 14.97 -9.61
C LEU A 328 -8.46 14.39 -9.71
N VAL A 329 -8.68 13.14 -9.25
CA VAL A 329 -10.03 12.53 -9.22
C VAL A 329 -11.01 13.40 -8.45
N ALA A 330 -10.61 13.91 -7.27
CA ALA A 330 -11.46 14.82 -6.48
C ALA A 330 -11.80 16.13 -7.22
N HIS A 331 -10.91 16.58 -8.10
CA HIS A 331 -11.07 17.83 -8.84
C HIS A 331 -11.95 17.69 -10.09
N ILE A 332 -11.82 16.58 -10.83
CA ILE A 332 -12.53 16.37 -12.11
C ILE A 332 -13.93 15.74 -11.95
N VAL A 333 -14.33 15.39 -10.72
CA VAL A 333 -15.61 14.76 -10.41
C VAL A 333 -16.41 15.65 -9.46
N ASP A 334 -17.71 15.81 -9.73
CA ASP A 334 -18.65 16.56 -8.89
C ASP A 334 -18.65 16.03 -7.45
N GLU A 335 -18.84 16.91 -6.48
CA GLU A 335 -18.75 16.61 -5.05
C GLU A 335 -19.68 15.46 -4.63
N SER A 336 -20.89 15.42 -5.19
CA SER A 336 -21.89 14.35 -4.94
C SER A 336 -21.43 12.98 -5.39
N ASN A 337 -20.54 12.89 -6.39
CA ASN A 337 -20.09 11.66 -7.05
C ASN A 337 -18.68 11.23 -6.65
N ARG A 338 -17.96 12.04 -5.86
CA ARG A 338 -16.56 11.75 -5.47
C ARG A 338 -16.39 10.38 -4.80
N GLY A 339 -17.33 10.02 -3.90
CA GLY A 339 -17.28 8.72 -3.21
C GLY A 339 -17.31 7.54 -4.18
N THR A 340 -18.22 7.58 -5.16
CA THR A 340 -18.36 6.57 -6.22
C THR A 340 -17.12 6.54 -7.10
N ALA A 341 -16.61 7.72 -7.51
CA ALA A 341 -15.41 7.80 -8.34
C ALA A 341 -14.18 7.21 -7.66
N PHE A 342 -13.94 7.54 -6.39
CA PHE A 342 -12.86 6.95 -5.61
C PHE A 342 -13.02 5.44 -5.41
N GLY A 343 -14.25 4.98 -5.16
CA GLY A 343 -14.55 3.56 -5.04
C GLY A 343 -14.21 2.79 -6.31
N LEU A 344 -14.70 3.28 -7.45
CA LEU A 344 -14.44 2.69 -8.76
C LEU A 344 -12.94 2.75 -9.14
N TYR A 345 -12.30 3.90 -8.92
CA TYR A 345 -10.87 4.08 -9.14
C TYR A 345 -10.05 3.04 -8.37
N ASN A 346 -10.22 2.97 -7.05
CA ASN A 346 -9.44 2.05 -6.21
C ASN A 346 -9.77 0.57 -6.51
N ALA A 347 -11.04 0.23 -6.76
CA ALA A 347 -11.44 -1.14 -7.11
C ALA A 347 -10.80 -1.59 -8.42
N SER A 348 -10.82 -0.74 -9.45
CA SER A 348 -10.27 -1.08 -10.76
C SER A 348 -8.75 -1.22 -10.73
N MET A 349 -8.05 -0.30 -10.01
CA MET A 349 -6.60 -0.41 -9.81
C MET A 349 -6.27 -1.71 -9.04
N GLY A 350 -7.07 -2.04 -8.01
CA GLY A 350 -6.91 -3.29 -7.28
C GLY A 350 -7.15 -4.52 -8.14
N LEU A 351 -8.21 -4.55 -8.95
CA LEU A 351 -8.51 -5.68 -9.84
C LEU A 351 -7.42 -5.92 -10.89
N LEU A 352 -6.83 -4.84 -11.41
CA LEU A 352 -5.73 -4.93 -12.37
C LEU A 352 -4.41 -5.37 -11.74
N ALA A 353 -4.27 -5.33 -10.43
CA ALA A 353 -3.06 -5.78 -9.75
C ALA A 353 -2.77 -7.28 -9.98
N ILE A 354 -3.81 -8.11 -10.13
CA ILE A 354 -3.64 -9.54 -10.48
C ILE A 354 -3.01 -9.69 -11.87
N PRO A 355 -3.64 -9.23 -12.97
CA PRO A 355 -3.05 -9.43 -14.30
C PRO A 355 -1.70 -8.71 -14.44
N ALA A 356 -1.52 -7.51 -13.88
CA ALA A 356 -0.25 -6.79 -13.93
C ALA A 356 0.89 -7.60 -13.29
N SER A 357 0.67 -8.13 -12.08
CA SER A 357 1.69 -8.89 -11.37
C SER A 357 1.88 -10.29 -11.95
N PHE A 358 0.83 -10.92 -12.48
CA PHE A 358 0.93 -12.19 -13.18
C PHE A 358 1.75 -12.05 -14.48
N ILE A 359 1.47 -11.01 -15.29
CA ILE A 359 2.25 -10.70 -16.50
C ILE A 359 3.71 -10.46 -16.16
N ALA A 360 3.99 -9.72 -15.10
CA ALA A 360 5.36 -9.48 -14.67
C ALA A 360 6.08 -10.78 -14.29
N GLY A 361 5.42 -11.67 -13.55
CA GLY A 361 5.97 -12.98 -13.20
C GLY A 361 6.21 -13.86 -14.42
N TYR A 362 5.23 -13.92 -15.33
CA TYR A 362 5.33 -14.65 -16.58
C TYR A 362 6.51 -14.17 -17.45
N LEU A 363 6.63 -12.85 -17.63
CA LEU A 363 7.73 -12.25 -18.38
C LEU A 363 9.08 -12.54 -17.72
N TRP A 364 9.13 -12.54 -16.39
CA TRP A 364 10.34 -12.87 -15.66
C TRP A 364 10.81 -14.31 -15.88
N ASP A 365 9.90 -15.27 -15.74
CA ASP A 365 10.23 -16.69 -15.81
C ASP A 365 10.43 -17.18 -17.26
N ASN A 366 9.71 -16.60 -18.25
CA ASN A 366 9.72 -17.11 -19.63
C ASN A 366 10.55 -16.25 -20.62
N VAL A 367 10.89 -14.98 -20.26
CA VAL A 367 11.66 -14.11 -21.16
C VAL A 367 12.99 -13.72 -20.52
N SER A 368 12.97 -12.92 -19.46
CA SER A 368 14.15 -12.53 -18.68
C SER A 368 13.78 -11.76 -17.41
N PRO A 369 14.69 -11.69 -16.40
CA PRO A 369 14.50 -10.83 -15.22
C PRO A 369 14.36 -9.34 -15.53
N ALA A 370 14.75 -8.87 -16.71
CA ALA A 370 14.60 -7.48 -17.16
C ALA A 370 13.25 -7.22 -17.84
N ALA A 371 12.60 -8.24 -18.42
CA ALA A 371 11.42 -8.10 -19.25
C ALA A 371 10.22 -7.41 -18.55
N PRO A 372 9.88 -7.71 -17.28
CA PRO A 372 8.80 -7.01 -16.58
C PRO A 372 9.03 -5.50 -16.51
N PHE A 373 10.28 -5.08 -16.36
CA PHE A 373 10.63 -3.67 -16.23
C PHE A 373 10.57 -2.94 -17.56
N TYR A 374 10.95 -3.58 -18.68
CA TYR A 374 10.70 -3.03 -20.01
C TYR A 374 9.21 -2.87 -20.27
N PHE A 375 8.41 -3.88 -19.93
CA PHE A 375 6.96 -3.83 -20.10
C PHE A 375 6.35 -2.68 -19.27
N GLY A 376 6.72 -2.54 -18.00
CA GLY A 376 6.25 -1.45 -17.13
C GLY A 376 6.64 -0.07 -17.66
N ALA A 377 7.88 0.09 -18.15
CA ALA A 377 8.35 1.33 -18.75
C ALA A 377 7.55 1.69 -20.02
N ILE A 378 7.26 0.71 -20.90
CA ILE A 378 6.45 0.91 -22.10
C ILE A 378 5.03 1.33 -21.73
N CYS A 379 4.36 0.63 -20.82
CA CYS A 379 3.01 0.99 -20.37
C CYS A 379 2.98 2.41 -19.80
N SER A 380 3.99 2.79 -19.02
CA SER A 380 4.09 4.14 -18.47
C SER A 380 4.27 5.20 -19.55
N LEU A 381 5.13 4.97 -20.54
CA LEU A 381 5.32 5.90 -21.68
C LEU A 381 4.04 6.02 -22.52
N VAL A 382 3.35 4.91 -22.77
CA VAL A 382 2.03 4.93 -23.44
C VAL A 382 1.04 5.77 -22.63
N ALA A 383 0.98 5.60 -21.31
CA ALA A 383 0.12 6.42 -20.45
C ALA A 383 0.49 7.92 -20.52
N VAL A 384 1.79 8.26 -20.56
CA VAL A 384 2.26 9.65 -20.75
C VAL A 384 1.81 10.22 -22.09
N ILE A 385 1.90 9.43 -23.16
CA ILE A 385 1.44 9.85 -24.49
C ILE A 385 -0.08 10.06 -24.47
N LEU A 386 -0.83 9.11 -23.94
CA LEU A 386 -2.29 9.20 -23.90
C LEU A 386 -2.79 10.39 -23.07
N ILE A 387 -2.25 10.61 -21.86
CA ILE A 387 -2.66 11.75 -21.02
C ILE A 387 -2.32 13.11 -21.67
N THR A 388 -1.30 13.13 -22.53
CA THR A 388 -0.90 14.33 -23.27
C THR A 388 -1.81 14.57 -24.46
N LEU A 389 -2.15 13.52 -25.21
CA LEU A 389 -3.03 13.61 -26.38
C LEU A 389 -4.46 13.99 -26.01
N PHE A 390 -4.98 13.42 -24.94
CA PHE A 390 -6.36 13.64 -24.50
C PHE A 390 -6.59 14.98 -23.79
N ARG A 391 -5.53 15.79 -23.57
CA ARG A 391 -5.61 17.14 -22.99
C ARG A 391 -6.60 17.23 -21.84
N ILE A 392 -6.36 16.47 -20.77
CA ILE A 392 -7.17 16.56 -19.54
C ILE A 392 -6.85 17.92 -18.91
N GLU A 393 -7.61 18.95 -19.29
CA GLU A 393 -7.48 20.31 -18.74
C GLU A 393 -8.11 20.36 -17.35
N GLU A 394 -7.38 20.97 -16.42
CA GLU A 394 -7.84 21.25 -15.07
C GLU A 394 -8.48 22.65 -15.03
N ASN A 395 -9.58 22.88 -15.78
CA ASN A 395 -10.31 24.16 -15.70
C ASN A 395 -11.45 24.07 -14.67
#